data_ea3c72e4136a14cd8984a9ab42fc9775
#
_entry.id   ea3c72e4136a14cd8984a9ab42fc9775
#
_cell.length_a   1.000
_cell.length_b   1.000
_cell.length_c   1.000
_cell.angle_alpha   90.00
_cell.angle_beta   90.00
_cell.angle_gamma   90.00
#
_symmetry.space_group_name_H-M   'P 1'
#
loop_
_entity.id
_entity.type
_entity.pdbx_description
1 polymer ?
#
loop_
_entity_poly.entity_id
_entity_poly.type
_entity_poly.pdbx_seq_one_letter_code
_entity_poly.pdbx_strand_id
1 'polypeptide(L)'
;MASIKNMKNKKNGTNEKNKLSSVDKENITVLLQTAREAGATDAVYINADDVVVDDRVRLKCFIPLCRHYGDLVCPPNVPTPDEFRRYLKQYRFAILLSTEYVNPPKPKSLADSEEVSAEIRTKSTDLSDILLKLEGVSLQKGYRFAAGFTGGSCNYCDSCVKTGGECKTPYRARPSMEAVGVDVVETLKNVDMNLEFPVSDKVIWWGLLLVD
;
A
#
# COMPACT_ATOMS: atom_id res chain seq x y z
N MET A 1 -20.99 9.55 -9.95
CA MET A 1 -20.37 10.87 -9.61
C MET A 1 -19.49 10.63 -8.40
N ALA A 2 -18.17 10.47 -8.63
CA ALA A 2 -17.19 10.20 -7.57
C ALA A 2 -16.98 11.48 -6.75
N SER A 3 -17.30 11.40 -5.47
CA SER A 3 -17.32 12.55 -4.56
C SER A 3 -15.91 12.98 -4.17
N ILE A 4 -15.46 14.14 -4.68
CA ILE A 4 -14.29 14.89 -4.19
C ILE A 4 -14.61 15.48 -2.78
N LYS A 5 -15.41 14.80 -1.97
CA LYS A 5 -15.97 15.36 -0.73
C LYS A 5 -15.00 15.47 0.45
N ASN A 6 -13.77 14.96 0.38
CA ASN A 6 -12.85 14.96 1.51
C ASN A 6 -11.64 15.90 1.39
N MET A 7 -11.77 17.00 0.64
CA MET A 7 -10.76 18.07 0.69
C MET A 7 -11.03 19.03 1.87
N LYS A 8 -11.27 18.52 3.07
CA LYS A 8 -11.33 19.36 4.26
C LYS A 8 -9.92 19.72 4.70
N ASN A 9 -9.51 20.96 4.43
CA ASN A 9 -8.36 21.61 5.07
C ASN A 9 -8.50 21.52 6.61
N LYS A 10 -7.86 20.52 7.24
CA LYS A 10 -7.53 20.67 8.65
C LYS A 10 -6.51 21.80 8.75
N LYS A 11 -6.85 22.85 9.51
CA LYS A 11 -5.99 23.99 9.82
C LYS A 11 -4.77 23.52 10.62
N ASN A 12 -3.71 23.13 9.93
CA ASN A 12 -2.35 23.10 10.46
C ASN A 12 -1.46 23.62 9.33
N GLY A 13 -0.61 24.59 9.63
CA GLY A 13 0.18 25.43 8.75
C GLY A 13 0.49 24.80 7.39
N THR A 14 -0.21 25.26 6.35
CA THR A 14 -0.04 24.78 4.98
C THR A 14 1.37 25.11 4.53
N ASN A 15 2.22 24.09 4.53
CA ASN A 15 3.49 24.14 3.87
C ASN A 15 3.20 24.41 2.37
N GLU A 16 3.76 25.47 1.79
CA GLU A 16 3.53 25.85 0.38
C GLU A 16 3.79 24.67 -0.59
N LYS A 17 4.59 23.71 -0.15
CA LYS A 17 4.94 22.50 -0.87
C LYS A 17 3.71 21.61 -1.21
N ASN A 18 2.66 21.63 -0.40
CA ASN A 18 1.48 20.76 -0.55
C ASN A 18 0.33 21.43 -1.30
N LYS A 19 0.55 22.61 -1.91
CA LYS A 19 -0.49 23.28 -2.70
C LYS A 19 -0.63 22.61 -4.06
N LEU A 20 -1.67 21.80 -4.22
CA LEU A 20 -1.99 21.15 -5.48
C LEU A 20 -2.35 22.17 -6.57
N SER A 21 -1.71 22.05 -7.73
CA SER A 21 -2.10 22.78 -8.94
C SER A 21 -3.42 22.25 -9.51
N SER A 22 -3.99 22.95 -10.49
CA SER A 22 -5.16 22.45 -11.22
C SER A 22 -4.85 21.15 -11.96
N VAL A 23 -3.64 21.03 -12.50
CA VAL A 23 -3.14 19.82 -13.19
C VAL A 23 -3.02 18.64 -12.20
N ASP A 24 -2.52 18.87 -10.98
CA ASP A 24 -2.45 17.82 -9.97
C ASP A 24 -3.85 17.30 -9.61
N LYS A 25 -4.83 18.18 -9.44
CA LYS A 25 -6.22 17.79 -9.14
C LYS A 25 -6.85 16.94 -10.24
N GLU A 26 -6.59 17.30 -11.50
CA GLU A 26 -7.02 16.51 -12.65
C GLU A 26 -6.34 15.14 -12.67
N ASN A 27 -5.01 15.11 -12.49
CA ASN A 27 -4.24 13.87 -12.48
C ASN A 27 -4.64 12.96 -11.31
N ILE A 28 -4.90 13.51 -10.11
CA ILE A 28 -5.45 12.75 -8.98
C ILE A 28 -6.77 12.09 -9.38
N THR A 29 -7.67 12.82 -10.05
CA THR A 29 -8.95 12.27 -10.51
C THR A 29 -8.73 11.09 -11.47
N VAL A 30 -7.78 11.22 -12.40
CA VAL A 30 -7.41 10.14 -13.34
C VAL A 30 -6.85 8.94 -12.58
N LEU A 31 -5.96 9.14 -11.61
CA LEU A 31 -5.36 8.05 -10.82
C LEU A 31 -6.43 7.31 -10.00
N LEU A 32 -7.33 8.04 -9.34
CA LEU A 32 -8.44 7.43 -8.58
C LEU A 32 -9.39 6.63 -9.47
N GLN A 33 -9.71 7.13 -10.66
CA GLN A 33 -10.52 6.43 -11.63
C GLN A 33 -9.80 5.19 -12.15
N THR A 34 -8.52 5.32 -12.53
CA THR A 34 -7.70 4.20 -13.01
C THR A 34 -7.59 3.09 -11.96
N ALA A 35 -7.45 3.43 -10.68
CA ALA A 35 -7.42 2.45 -9.59
C ALA A 35 -8.71 1.62 -9.55
N ARG A 36 -9.87 2.29 -9.61
CA ARG A 36 -11.19 1.62 -9.59
C ARG A 36 -11.42 0.77 -10.84
N GLU A 37 -11.09 1.29 -12.02
CA GLU A 37 -11.19 0.55 -13.28
C GLU A 37 -10.25 -0.67 -13.32
N ALA A 38 -9.14 -0.61 -12.57
CA ALA A 38 -8.21 -1.72 -12.43
C ALA A 38 -8.63 -2.75 -11.36
N GLY A 39 -9.74 -2.51 -10.63
CA GLY A 39 -10.29 -3.45 -9.65
C GLY A 39 -10.11 -3.06 -8.18
N ALA A 40 -9.63 -1.84 -7.89
CA ALA A 40 -9.62 -1.36 -6.51
C ALA A 40 -11.07 -1.19 -6.00
N THR A 41 -11.33 -1.71 -4.82
CA THR A 41 -12.61 -1.53 -4.11
C THR A 41 -12.78 -0.09 -3.66
N ASP A 42 -11.73 0.46 -3.04
CA ASP A 42 -11.63 1.87 -2.67
C ASP A 42 -10.35 2.50 -3.21
N ALA A 43 -10.43 3.80 -3.51
CA ALA A 43 -9.27 4.62 -3.82
C ALA A 43 -9.53 6.06 -3.36
N VAL A 44 -8.65 6.61 -2.55
CA VAL A 44 -8.76 7.95 -1.97
C VAL A 44 -7.44 8.70 -2.02
N TYR A 45 -7.54 10.01 -2.16
CA TYR A 45 -6.40 10.93 -2.05
C TYR A 45 -6.04 11.17 -0.59
N ILE A 46 -4.75 11.31 -0.32
CA ILE A 46 -4.18 11.74 0.95
C ILE A 46 -2.96 12.65 0.71
N ASN A 47 -2.74 13.66 1.56
CA ASN A 47 -1.45 14.37 1.51
C ASN A 47 -0.33 13.42 1.97
N ALA A 48 0.85 13.51 1.37
CA ALA A 48 1.98 12.67 1.78
C ALA A 48 2.36 12.89 3.26
N ASP A 49 2.19 14.11 3.78
CA ASP A 49 2.47 14.45 5.19
C ASP A 49 1.47 13.79 6.18
N ASP A 50 0.32 13.32 5.71
CA ASP A 50 -0.69 12.65 6.54
C ASP A 50 -0.48 11.12 6.61
N VAL A 51 0.53 10.58 5.91
CA VAL A 51 0.93 9.18 6.02
C VAL A 51 1.71 8.99 7.32
N VAL A 52 1.19 8.13 8.20
CA VAL A 52 1.76 7.91 9.53
C VAL A 52 2.83 6.83 9.49
N VAL A 53 4.02 7.13 9.98
CA VAL A 53 5.13 6.17 10.10
C VAL A 53 5.47 5.97 11.58
N ASP A 54 5.32 4.73 12.06
CA ASP A 54 5.61 4.32 13.43
C ASP A 54 6.59 3.14 13.45
N ASP A 55 7.67 3.28 14.21
CA ASP A 55 8.70 2.24 14.32
C ASP A 55 8.16 0.93 14.93
N ARG A 56 7.11 1.01 15.76
CA ARG A 56 6.45 -0.14 16.36
C ARG A 56 5.84 -1.08 15.33
N VAL A 57 5.40 -0.55 14.18
CA VAL A 57 4.89 -1.37 13.06
C VAL A 57 5.97 -2.32 12.58
N ARG A 58 7.21 -1.81 12.45
CA ARG A 58 8.37 -2.61 12.03
C ARG A 58 8.74 -3.70 13.03
N LEU A 59 8.44 -3.53 14.33
CA LEU A 59 8.67 -4.57 15.33
C LEU A 59 7.91 -5.87 15.02
N LYS A 60 6.78 -5.80 14.30
CA LYS A 60 6.02 -6.98 13.87
C LYS A 60 6.77 -7.87 12.87
N CYS A 61 7.86 -7.38 12.27
CA CYS A 61 8.75 -8.19 11.46
C CYS A 61 9.74 -9.02 12.29
N PHE A 62 9.93 -8.66 13.57
CA PHE A 62 10.92 -9.24 14.46
C PHE A 62 10.30 -10.03 15.64
N ILE A 63 9.09 -9.64 16.09
CA ILE A 63 8.49 -10.18 17.33
C ILE A 63 7.00 -10.51 17.10
N PRO A 64 6.61 -11.80 16.97
CA PRO A 64 7.51 -12.93 16.67
C PRO A 64 8.19 -12.76 15.32
N LEU A 65 9.31 -13.46 15.11
CA LEU A 65 10.02 -13.35 13.84
C LEU A 65 9.10 -13.74 12.67
N CYS A 66 8.87 -12.79 11.77
CA CYS A 66 8.04 -13.01 10.60
C CYS A 66 8.72 -14.00 9.64
N ARG A 67 7.96 -14.95 9.10
CA ARG A 67 8.47 -15.92 8.11
C ARG A 67 9.01 -15.27 6.82
N HIS A 68 8.56 -14.05 6.51
CA HIS A 68 8.98 -13.24 5.37
C HIS A 68 10.19 -12.33 5.67
N TYR A 69 10.73 -12.38 6.90
CA TYR A 69 11.96 -11.66 7.20
C TYR A 69 13.10 -12.17 6.33
N GLY A 70 13.79 -11.23 5.67
CA GLY A 70 14.85 -11.57 4.69
C GLY A 70 14.36 -11.76 3.26
N ASP A 71 13.05 -11.73 2.97
CA ASP A 71 12.54 -11.65 1.61
C ASP A 71 12.99 -10.34 0.95
N LEU A 72 13.17 -10.34 -0.39
CA LEU A 72 13.80 -9.22 -1.11
C LEU A 72 13.04 -7.89 -1.01
N VAL A 73 11.75 -7.91 -0.73
CA VAL A 73 10.90 -6.73 -0.51
C VAL A 73 10.42 -6.61 0.94
N CYS A 74 11.12 -7.27 1.86
CA CYS A 74 10.88 -7.23 3.30
C CYS A 74 12.16 -6.81 4.07
N PRO A 75 12.07 -6.50 5.36
CA PRO A 75 13.26 -6.26 6.17
C PRO A 75 14.26 -7.43 6.10
N PRO A 76 15.57 -7.18 6.04
CA PRO A 76 16.25 -5.88 6.09
C PRO A 76 16.44 -5.20 4.73
N ASN A 77 15.91 -5.76 3.62
CA ASN A 77 16.18 -5.36 2.24
C ASN A 77 15.36 -4.14 1.76
N VAL A 78 14.60 -3.51 2.65
CA VAL A 78 13.78 -2.32 2.38
C VAL A 78 14.19 -1.17 3.30
N PRO A 79 13.86 0.08 2.96
CA PRO A 79 14.19 1.24 3.80
C PRO A 79 13.73 1.06 5.26
N THR A 80 14.54 1.52 6.19
CA THR A 80 14.12 1.65 7.58
C THR A 80 13.03 2.71 7.70
N PRO A 81 12.23 2.72 8.79
CA PRO A 81 11.23 3.76 9.01
C PRO A 81 11.82 5.18 8.96
N ASP A 82 13.03 5.39 9.48
CA ASP A 82 13.70 6.70 9.43
C ASP A 82 14.09 7.10 8.00
N GLU A 83 14.57 6.16 7.21
CA GLU A 83 14.84 6.39 5.78
C GLU A 83 13.57 6.69 5.04
N PHE A 84 12.52 5.91 5.30
CA PHE A 84 11.22 6.11 4.67
C PHE A 84 10.61 7.48 5.01
N ARG A 85 10.69 7.94 6.28
CA ARG A 85 10.28 9.31 6.67
C ARG A 85 11.01 10.40 5.87
N ARG A 86 12.32 10.19 5.57
CA ARG A 86 13.08 11.15 4.74
C ARG A 86 12.62 11.15 3.29
N TYR A 87 12.33 9.98 2.72
CA TYR A 87 11.78 9.88 1.36
C TYR A 87 10.38 10.46 1.28
N LEU A 88 9.51 10.13 2.22
CA LEU A 88 8.12 10.60 2.27
C LEU A 88 8.01 12.13 2.21
N LYS A 89 8.93 12.85 2.84
CA LYS A 89 9.02 14.31 2.80
C LYS A 89 9.26 14.89 1.40
N GLN A 90 9.65 14.09 0.42
CA GLN A 90 9.89 14.53 -0.95
C GLN A 90 8.67 14.37 -1.84
N TYR A 91 7.66 13.63 -1.38
CA TYR A 91 6.40 13.44 -2.07
C TYR A 91 5.37 14.50 -1.66
N ARG A 92 4.46 14.81 -2.56
CA ARG A 92 3.43 15.84 -2.34
C ARG A 92 2.11 15.24 -1.91
N PHE A 93 1.72 14.14 -2.55
CA PHE A 93 0.48 13.45 -2.23
C PHE A 93 0.63 11.94 -2.42
N ALA A 94 -0.38 11.24 -2.00
CA ALA A 94 -0.48 9.81 -2.20
C ALA A 94 -1.91 9.40 -2.54
N ILE A 95 -2.05 8.19 -3.07
CA ILE A 95 -3.33 7.51 -3.24
C ILE A 95 -3.31 6.28 -2.32
N LEU A 96 -4.23 6.22 -1.39
CA LEU A 96 -4.57 5.00 -0.66
C LEU A 96 -5.59 4.23 -1.48
N LEU A 97 -5.41 2.93 -1.64
CA LEU A 97 -6.33 2.06 -2.37
C LEU A 97 -6.45 0.71 -1.68
N SER A 98 -7.59 0.05 -1.88
CA SER A 98 -7.83 -1.28 -1.31
C SER A 98 -8.35 -2.27 -2.34
N THR A 99 -8.11 -3.54 -2.06
CA THR A 99 -8.80 -4.67 -2.68
C THR A 99 -9.45 -5.50 -1.58
N GLU A 100 -10.62 -6.09 -1.88
CA GLU A 100 -11.35 -6.95 -0.96
C GLU A 100 -11.51 -8.35 -1.54
N TYR A 101 -11.40 -9.35 -0.69
CA TYR A 101 -11.81 -10.71 -0.96
C TYR A 101 -12.95 -11.06 -0.01
N VAL A 102 -14.17 -11.05 -0.55
CA VAL A 102 -15.40 -11.30 0.22
C VAL A 102 -15.61 -12.80 0.37
N ASN A 103 -16.03 -13.22 1.56
CA ASN A 103 -16.27 -14.62 1.91
C ASN A 103 -15.08 -15.54 1.55
N PRO A 104 -13.85 -15.22 2.03
CA PRO A 104 -12.72 -16.09 1.76
C PRO A 104 -12.99 -17.50 2.31
N PRO A 105 -12.47 -18.53 1.68
CA PRO A 105 -12.66 -19.88 2.18
C PRO A 105 -12.10 -19.99 3.61
N LYS A 106 -12.82 -20.75 4.45
CA LYS A 106 -12.39 -21.02 5.82
C LYS A 106 -11.86 -22.45 5.89
N PRO A 107 -10.67 -22.66 6.47
CA PRO A 107 -10.13 -24.00 6.60
C PRO A 107 -11.06 -24.84 7.48
N LYS A 108 -11.38 -26.04 7.03
CA LYS A 108 -12.19 -27.01 7.78
C LYS A 108 -11.34 -27.87 8.71
N SER A 109 -10.04 -27.93 8.41
CA SER A 109 -9.04 -28.70 9.17
C SER A 109 -7.67 -28.01 9.11
N LEU A 110 -6.70 -28.45 9.91
CA LEU A 110 -5.31 -28.00 9.82
C LEU A 110 -4.67 -28.36 8.47
N ALA A 111 -5.10 -29.47 7.86
CA ALA A 111 -4.60 -29.88 6.54
C ALA A 111 -5.02 -28.90 5.41
N ASP A 112 -6.25 -28.34 5.50
CA ASP A 112 -6.78 -27.43 4.51
C ASP A 112 -6.23 -26.00 4.68
N SER A 113 -5.63 -25.68 5.83
CA SER A 113 -5.26 -24.30 6.20
C SER A 113 -4.19 -23.70 5.28
N GLU A 114 -3.30 -24.53 4.75
CA GLU A 114 -2.22 -24.07 3.86
C GLU A 114 -2.75 -23.73 2.46
N GLU A 115 -3.65 -24.57 1.92
CA GLU A 115 -4.28 -24.36 0.61
C GLU A 115 -5.16 -23.09 0.63
N VAL A 116 -6.02 -22.95 1.64
CA VAL A 116 -6.84 -21.75 1.85
C VAL A 116 -5.98 -20.49 1.99
N SER A 117 -4.88 -20.60 2.74
CA SER A 117 -3.95 -19.48 2.89
C SER A 117 -3.24 -19.13 1.57
N ALA A 118 -2.94 -20.11 0.73
CA ALA A 118 -2.34 -19.90 -0.59
C ALA A 118 -3.32 -19.17 -1.53
N GLU A 119 -4.59 -19.57 -1.53
CA GLU A 119 -5.64 -18.89 -2.32
C GLU A 119 -5.80 -17.41 -1.89
N ILE A 120 -5.90 -17.15 -0.59
CA ILE A 120 -6.00 -15.79 -0.06
C ILE A 120 -4.77 -14.95 -0.44
N ARG A 121 -3.56 -15.54 -0.34
CA ARG A 121 -2.32 -14.85 -0.75
C ARG A 121 -2.30 -14.52 -2.24
N THR A 122 -2.80 -15.41 -3.10
CA THR A 122 -2.86 -15.16 -4.54
C THR A 122 -3.72 -13.92 -4.84
N LYS A 123 -4.84 -13.77 -4.13
CA LYS A 123 -5.70 -12.58 -4.25
C LYS A 123 -5.00 -11.27 -3.85
N SER A 124 -4.03 -11.31 -2.94
CA SER A 124 -3.28 -10.11 -2.56
C SER A 124 -2.40 -9.55 -3.69
N THR A 125 -2.07 -10.34 -4.73
CA THR A 125 -1.30 -9.87 -5.88
C THR A 125 -2.06 -8.88 -6.75
N ASP A 126 -3.41 -8.92 -6.73
CA ASP A 126 -4.26 -8.00 -7.49
C ASP A 126 -3.94 -6.54 -7.12
N LEU A 127 -3.74 -6.27 -5.83
CA LEU A 127 -3.35 -4.93 -5.34
C LEU A 127 -2.00 -4.47 -5.91
N SER A 128 -1.01 -5.36 -5.96
CA SER A 128 0.31 -5.04 -6.50
C SER A 128 0.26 -4.75 -8.01
N ASP A 129 -0.59 -5.44 -8.75
CA ASP A 129 -0.78 -5.22 -10.19
C ASP A 129 -1.51 -3.88 -10.47
N ILE A 130 -2.46 -3.50 -9.61
CA ILE A 130 -3.08 -2.18 -9.67
C ILE A 130 -2.03 -1.08 -9.42
N LEU A 131 -1.20 -1.24 -8.39
CA LEU A 131 -0.13 -0.29 -8.08
C LEU A 131 0.86 -0.13 -9.23
N LEU A 132 1.28 -1.23 -9.86
CA LEU A 132 2.15 -1.19 -11.05
C LEU A 132 1.52 -0.39 -12.20
N LYS A 133 0.22 -0.58 -12.45
CA LYS A 133 -0.51 0.19 -13.46
C LYS A 133 -0.55 1.69 -13.12
N LEU A 134 -0.80 2.02 -11.85
CA LEU A 134 -0.85 3.40 -11.38
C LEU A 134 0.51 4.10 -11.45
N GLU A 135 1.62 3.41 -11.15
CA GLU A 135 2.99 3.92 -11.36
C GLU A 135 3.22 4.27 -12.83
N GLY A 136 2.79 3.39 -13.77
CA GLY A 136 2.89 3.64 -15.20
C GLY A 136 2.08 4.86 -15.64
N VAL A 137 0.84 5.02 -15.14
CA VAL A 137 0.01 6.21 -15.42
C VAL A 137 0.63 7.45 -14.81
N SER A 138 1.16 7.38 -13.59
CA SER A 138 1.84 8.50 -12.94
C SER A 138 3.03 8.99 -13.76
N LEU A 139 3.86 8.06 -14.27
CA LEU A 139 4.98 8.40 -15.15
C LEU A 139 4.52 9.11 -16.44
N GLN A 140 3.44 8.64 -17.07
CA GLN A 140 2.84 9.28 -18.26
C GLN A 140 2.32 10.69 -17.97
N LYS A 141 1.93 10.97 -16.71
CA LYS A 141 1.50 12.29 -16.23
C LYS A 141 2.67 13.19 -15.77
N GLY A 142 3.91 12.71 -15.86
CA GLY A 142 5.11 13.46 -15.53
C GLY A 142 5.64 13.27 -14.11
N TYR A 143 5.00 12.42 -13.30
CA TYR A 143 5.47 12.06 -11.96
C TYR A 143 6.52 10.95 -12.05
N ARG A 144 7.80 11.34 -11.95
CA ARG A 144 8.93 10.44 -12.25
C ARG A 144 9.29 9.49 -11.13
N PHE A 145 8.89 9.80 -9.91
CA PHE A 145 9.27 9.06 -8.71
C PHE A 145 8.08 8.40 -8.01
N ALA A 146 6.97 8.22 -8.74
CA ALA A 146 5.83 7.51 -8.19
C ALA A 146 6.24 6.11 -7.72
N ALA A 147 5.85 5.75 -6.49
CA ALA A 147 6.26 4.51 -5.85
C ALA A 147 5.10 3.83 -5.12
N GLY A 148 4.84 2.56 -5.47
CA GLY A 148 3.77 1.75 -4.89
C GLY A 148 4.24 0.89 -3.72
N PHE A 149 3.42 0.83 -2.67
CA PHE A 149 3.57 -0.03 -1.50
C PHE A 149 2.30 -0.85 -1.32
N THR A 150 2.45 -2.16 -1.24
CA THR A 150 1.31 -3.09 -1.07
C THR A 150 0.98 -3.30 0.42
N GLY A 151 -0.03 -4.11 0.70
CA GLY A 151 -0.32 -4.64 2.03
C GLY A 151 0.18 -6.07 2.17
N GLY A 152 0.81 -6.39 3.28
CA GLY A 152 1.33 -7.73 3.55
C GLY A 152 2.59 -8.09 2.75
N SER A 153 2.88 -9.40 2.61
CA SER A 153 4.08 -9.88 1.93
C SER A 153 3.89 -9.99 0.42
N CYS A 154 5.00 -9.98 -0.34
CA CYS A 154 5.00 -10.33 -1.75
C CYS A 154 4.63 -11.82 -1.95
N ASN A 155 3.66 -12.09 -2.83
CA ASN A 155 3.09 -13.43 -3.04
C ASN A 155 3.14 -13.89 -4.51
N TYR A 156 4.08 -13.38 -5.31
CA TYR A 156 4.27 -13.81 -6.70
C TYR A 156 5.02 -15.14 -6.88
N CYS A 157 5.60 -15.65 -5.80
CA CYS A 157 6.35 -16.91 -5.81
C CYS A 157 5.94 -17.74 -4.60
N ASP A 158 6.00 -19.07 -4.72
CA ASP A 158 5.75 -19.99 -3.59
C ASP A 158 6.73 -19.74 -2.44
N SER A 159 7.98 -19.40 -2.79
CA SER A 159 9.00 -18.97 -1.84
C SER A 159 9.93 -17.91 -2.45
N CYS A 160 10.29 -16.92 -1.63
CA CYS A 160 11.26 -15.90 -2.01
C CYS A 160 12.69 -16.45 -1.93
N VAL A 161 13.55 -15.98 -2.84
CA VAL A 161 14.97 -16.37 -2.86
C VAL A 161 15.80 -15.79 -1.72
N LYS A 162 15.22 -14.90 -0.91
CA LYS A 162 15.86 -14.22 0.23
C LYS A 162 17.03 -13.32 -0.18
N THR A 163 17.63 -12.68 0.82
CA THR A 163 18.78 -11.78 0.67
C THR A 163 19.94 -12.47 -0.06
N GLY A 164 20.47 -11.81 -1.08
CA GLY A 164 21.58 -12.33 -1.89
C GLY A 164 21.17 -13.10 -3.14
N GLY A 165 19.88 -13.39 -3.33
CA GLY A 165 19.35 -13.97 -4.56
C GLY A 165 18.75 -12.93 -5.51
N GLU A 166 18.39 -13.35 -6.73
CA GLU A 166 17.73 -12.50 -7.71
C GLU A 166 16.21 -12.69 -7.69
N CYS A 167 15.46 -11.59 -7.69
CA CYS A 167 14.01 -11.62 -7.75
C CYS A 167 13.53 -12.19 -9.09
N LYS A 168 12.62 -13.15 -9.05
CA LYS A 168 12.01 -13.74 -10.27
C LYS A 168 11.00 -12.79 -10.95
N THR A 169 10.47 -11.82 -10.20
CA THR A 169 9.44 -10.86 -10.68
C THR A 169 9.78 -9.42 -10.26
N PRO A 170 10.97 -8.88 -10.62
CA PRO A 170 11.48 -7.62 -10.07
C PRO A 170 10.59 -6.41 -10.40
N TYR A 171 9.92 -6.44 -11.55
CA TYR A 171 9.04 -5.34 -11.98
C TYR A 171 7.67 -5.34 -11.29
N ARG A 172 7.27 -6.45 -10.67
CA ARG A 172 5.97 -6.61 -10.00
C ARG A 172 6.08 -6.59 -8.47
N ALA A 173 7.21 -7.06 -7.93
CA ALA A 173 7.42 -7.14 -6.50
C ALA A 173 7.46 -5.74 -5.86
N ARG A 174 6.66 -5.52 -4.81
CA ARG A 174 6.58 -4.28 -4.05
C ARG A 174 6.75 -4.54 -2.56
N PRO A 175 7.44 -3.67 -1.83
CA PRO A 175 7.42 -3.72 -0.38
C PRO A 175 6.01 -3.39 0.13
N SER A 176 5.69 -3.92 1.31
CA SER A 176 4.46 -3.50 1.98
C SER A 176 4.65 -2.18 2.73
N MET A 177 3.54 -1.50 3.00
CA MET A 177 3.50 -0.32 3.86
C MET A 177 4.10 -0.63 5.24
N GLU A 178 3.75 -1.76 5.83
CA GLU A 178 4.24 -2.18 7.13
C GLU A 178 5.75 -2.46 7.13
N ALA A 179 6.28 -2.96 6.00
CA ALA A 179 7.72 -3.24 5.87
C ALA A 179 8.59 -1.98 5.96
N VAL A 180 8.04 -0.83 5.65
CA VAL A 180 8.70 0.48 5.78
C VAL A 180 8.22 1.29 7.00
N GLY A 181 7.36 0.69 7.84
CA GLY A 181 6.88 1.27 9.09
C GLY A 181 5.62 2.13 8.98
N VAL A 182 4.88 2.08 7.87
CA VAL A 182 3.61 2.82 7.76
C VAL A 182 2.55 2.18 8.65
N ASP A 183 1.98 2.97 9.55
CA ASP A 183 0.78 2.60 10.33
C ASP A 183 -0.46 2.81 9.45
N VAL A 184 -0.95 1.71 8.90
CA VAL A 184 -2.11 1.72 7.99
C VAL A 184 -3.36 2.22 8.71
N VAL A 185 -3.59 1.79 9.94
CA VAL A 185 -4.78 2.15 10.72
C VAL A 185 -4.82 3.65 11.01
N GLU A 186 -3.73 4.21 11.53
CA GLU A 186 -3.66 5.64 11.81
C GLU A 186 -3.66 6.48 10.52
N THR A 187 -3.04 5.98 9.44
CA THR A 187 -3.08 6.65 8.14
C THR A 187 -4.52 6.73 7.58
N LEU A 188 -5.29 5.64 7.68
CA LEU A 188 -6.68 5.60 7.23
C LEU A 188 -7.58 6.57 8.01
N LYS A 189 -7.36 6.73 9.31
CA LYS A 189 -8.09 7.71 10.13
C LYS A 189 -7.92 9.14 9.64
N ASN A 190 -6.77 9.47 9.04
CA ASN A 190 -6.52 10.81 8.50
C ASN A 190 -7.37 11.14 7.25
N VAL A 191 -7.99 10.13 6.64
CA VAL A 191 -8.94 10.28 5.52
C VAL A 191 -10.37 9.88 5.89
N ASP A 192 -10.69 9.89 7.19
CA ASP A 192 -12.00 9.53 7.75
C ASP A 192 -12.44 8.08 7.40
N MET A 193 -11.48 7.19 7.18
CA MET A 193 -11.70 5.75 6.97
C MET A 193 -11.31 4.97 8.22
N ASN A 194 -12.16 4.04 8.61
CA ASN A 194 -11.90 3.16 9.75
C ASN A 194 -11.69 1.74 9.29
N LEU A 195 -10.65 1.10 9.82
CA LEU A 195 -10.45 -0.33 9.69
C LEU A 195 -11.04 -0.99 10.93
N GLU A 196 -12.12 -1.75 10.73
CA GLU A 196 -12.76 -2.49 11.82
C GLU A 196 -12.05 -3.83 12.04
N PHE A 197 -11.78 -4.16 13.31
CA PHE A 197 -11.21 -5.43 13.73
C PHE A 197 -12.11 -6.08 14.78
N PRO A 198 -12.30 -7.42 14.75
CA PRO A 198 -11.86 -8.34 13.69
C PRO A 198 -12.74 -8.25 12.44
N VAL A 199 -12.11 -8.40 11.27
CA VAL A 199 -12.85 -8.55 10.02
C VAL A 199 -13.37 -9.99 9.94
N SER A 200 -14.69 -10.18 9.84
CA SER A 200 -15.31 -11.50 9.97
C SER A 200 -15.61 -12.22 8.65
N ASP A 201 -15.90 -11.48 7.60
CA ASP A 201 -16.48 -11.98 6.35
C ASP A 201 -15.71 -11.57 5.09
N LYS A 202 -14.62 -10.85 5.26
CA LYS A 202 -13.77 -10.41 4.15
C LYS A 202 -12.31 -10.25 4.57
N VAL A 203 -11.40 -10.29 3.60
CA VAL A 203 -10.01 -9.86 3.74
C VAL A 203 -9.83 -8.59 2.93
N ILE A 204 -9.21 -7.58 3.53
CA ILE A 204 -8.95 -6.28 2.87
C ILE A 204 -7.45 -6.04 2.87
N TRP A 205 -6.91 -5.78 1.69
CA TRP A 205 -5.53 -5.32 1.54
C TRP A 205 -5.54 -3.84 1.17
N TRP A 206 -4.78 -3.06 1.92
CA TRP A 206 -4.53 -1.65 1.63
C TRP A 206 -3.18 -1.48 0.97
N GLY A 207 -3.09 -0.56 0.04
CA GLY A 207 -1.86 -0.14 -0.63
C GLY A 207 -1.76 1.38 -0.69
N LEU A 208 -0.55 1.84 -0.92
CA LEU A 208 -0.19 3.25 -0.99
C LEU A 208 0.61 3.50 -2.26
N LEU A 209 0.18 4.45 -3.07
CA LEU A 209 0.98 5.02 -4.15
C LEU A 209 1.44 6.41 -3.72
N LEU A 210 2.74 6.61 -3.55
CA LEU A 210 3.34 7.94 -3.37
C LEU A 210 3.53 8.62 -4.73
N VAL A 211 3.25 9.93 -4.80
CA VAL A 211 3.36 10.73 -6.04
C VAL A 211 4.10 12.03 -5.76
N ASP A 212 5.13 12.33 -6.59
CA ASP A 212 6.04 13.47 -6.48
C ASP A 212 5.52 14.78 -7.11
#